data_364fbcc46ff33beb80d3d62355ce1c43
#
_entry.id   364fbcc46ff33beb80d3d62355ce1c43
#
_cell.length_a   1.000
_cell.length_b   1.000
_cell.length_c   1.000
_cell.angle_alpha   90.00
_cell.angle_beta   90.00
_cell.angle_gamma   90.00
#
_symmetry.space_group_name_H-M   'P 1'
#
loop_
_entity.id
_entity.type
_entity.pdbx_description
1 polymer ?
#
loop_
_entity_poly.entity_id
_entity_poly.type
_entity_poly.pdbx_seq_one_letter_code
_entity_poly.pdbx_strand_id
1 'polypeptide(L)'
;IALVREFVRDNLTAKGMVVDWVYHDKEGNPHAHVLMTLRPLTEEGFGRKRVTIMGEDGTPLRVVTPDSPNGRIVNRAWAGDKETLQAWKIAWAETANRHLALAGHEIRLDGRSYAEQGLDGIAQRHLGPEKAALSRKGRELYFAPADLARRQAMADRLLGEPELLLKQLGNERSTFDERDIAKALHRTVDDPADFASIRARLMASDNLVMLKPQQADAETGKAGE
;
A
#
# COMPACT_ATOMS: atom_id res chain seq x y z
N ILE A 1 19.34 -6.65 -5.36
CA ILE A 1 20.37 -5.91 -4.59
C ILE A 1 20.74 -4.62 -5.32
N ALA A 2 21.13 -4.65 -6.63
CA ALA A 2 21.52 -3.47 -7.39
C ALA A 2 20.48 -2.35 -7.36
N LEU A 3 19.21 -2.67 -7.58
CA LEU A 3 18.05 -1.77 -7.50
C LEU A 3 17.99 -1.04 -6.15
N VAL A 4 18.05 -1.77 -5.03
CA VAL A 4 18.00 -1.16 -3.68
C VAL A 4 19.16 -0.22 -3.46
N ARG A 5 20.38 -0.61 -3.89
CA ARG A 5 21.58 0.21 -3.76
C ARG A 5 21.47 1.51 -4.55
N GLU A 6 20.97 1.44 -5.79
CA GLU A 6 20.73 2.62 -6.63
C GLU A 6 19.70 3.55 -5.99
N PHE A 7 18.56 3.03 -5.58
CA PHE A 7 17.51 3.81 -4.92
C PHE A 7 18.03 4.52 -3.66
N VAL A 8 18.72 3.79 -2.78
CA VAL A 8 19.31 4.33 -1.54
C VAL A 8 20.30 5.44 -1.86
N ARG A 9 21.22 5.19 -2.80
CA ARG A 9 22.22 6.19 -3.20
C ARG A 9 21.57 7.47 -3.69
N ASP A 10 20.63 7.37 -4.62
CA ASP A 10 20.16 8.54 -5.38
C ASP A 10 19.06 9.30 -4.63
N ASN A 11 18.28 8.61 -3.80
CA ASN A 11 17.12 9.22 -3.15
C ASN A 11 17.29 9.48 -1.65
N LEU A 12 18.23 8.83 -1.00
CA LEU A 12 18.43 8.95 0.44
C LEU A 12 19.82 9.50 0.77
N THR A 13 20.90 8.79 0.43
CA THR A 13 22.25 9.22 0.82
C THR A 13 22.72 10.46 0.08
N ALA A 14 22.38 10.61 -1.21
CA ALA A 14 22.66 11.84 -1.96
C ALA A 14 21.99 13.09 -1.38
N LYS A 15 20.94 12.91 -0.57
CA LYS A 15 20.25 13.99 0.16
C LYS A 15 20.79 14.20 1.57
N GLY A 16 21.85 13.52 1.95
CA GLY A 16 22.50 13.63 3.25
C GLY A 16 21.98 12.69 4.33
N MET A 17 21.13 11.71 4.00
CA MET A 17 20.71 10.69 4.97
C MET A 17 21.81 9.68 5.22
N VAL A 18 21.99 9.27 6.46
CA VAL A 18 22.72 8.06 6.82
C VAL A 18 21.74 6.90 6.74
N VAL A 19 22.10 5.86 5.98
CA VAL A 19 21.21 4.75 5.68
C VAL A 19 21.90 3.43 5.98
N ASP A 20 21.22 2.59 6.73
CA ASP A 20 21.53 1.17 6.91
C ASP A 20 20.42 0.33 6.26
N TRP A 21 20.78 -0.70 5.51
CA TRP A 21 19.78 -1.55 4.87
C TRP A 21 20.23 -2.99 4.75
N VAL A 22 19.26 -3.90 4.82
CA VAL A 22 19.46 -5.33 4.66
C VAL A 22 18.45 -5.89 3.65
N TYR A 23 18.90 -6.80 2.79
CA TYR A 23 18.05 -7.52 1.86
C TYR A 23 17.70 -8.89 2.42
N HIS A 24 16.43 -9.22 2.43
CA HIS A 24 15.90 -10.53 2.79
C HIS A 24 15.41 -11.23 1.53
N ASP A 25 16.11 -12.29 1.17
CA ASP A 25 15.73 -13.17 0.05
C ASP A 25 14.75 -14.24 0.55
N LYS A 26 13.51 -13.79 0.78
CA LYS A 26 12.44 -14.68 1.21
C LYS A 26 11.62 -15.12 0.01
N GLU A 27 11.49 -16.43 -0.18
CA GLU A 27 10.67 -17.01 -1.24
C GLU A 27 9.25 -16.39 -1.28
N GLY A 28 8.80 -15.96 -2.46
CA GLY A 28 7.53 -15.27 -2.68
C GLY A 28 7.41 -13.86 -2.11
N ASN A 29 8.41 -13.38 -1.35
CA ASN A 29 8.42 -12.03 -0.80
C ASN A 29 9.85 -11.50 -0.58
N PRO A 30 10.65 -11.34 -1.63
CA PRO A 30 11.96 -10.69 -1.52
C PRO A 30 11.78 -9.22 -1.18
N HIS A 31 12.45 -8.73 -0.13
CA HIS A 31 12.27 -7.37 0.35
C HIS A 31 13.53 -6.82 1.03
N ALA A 32 13.60 -5.49 1.13
CA ALA A 32 14.65 -4.81 1.86
C ALA A 32 14.06 -4.03 3.05
N HIS A 33 14.74 -4.10 4.19
CA HIS A 33 14.52 -3.19 5.30
C HIS A 33 15.53 -2.06 5.20
N VAL A 34 15.03 -0.83 5.28
CA VAL A 34 15.86 0.37 5.19
C VAL A 34 15.64 1.22 6.43
N LEU A 35 16.68 1.38 7.21
CA LEU A 35 16.72 2.29 8.36
C LEU A 35 17.47 3.55 7.94
N MET A 36 16.89 4.72 8.17
CA MET A 36 17.47 5.98 7.73
C MET A 36 17.31 7.09 8.75
N THR A 37 18.19 8.08 8.71
CA THR A 37 18.07 9.28 9.53
C THR A 37 17.08 10.26 8.91
N LEU A 38 16.28 10.91 9.75
CA LEU A 38 15.40 12.03 9.36
C LEU A 38 16.06 13.38 9.60
N ARG A 39 17.39 13.42 9.46
CA ARG A 39 18.27 14.59 9.57
C ARG A 39 19.37 14.45 8.53
N PRO A 40 19.82 15.53 7.92
CA PRO A 40 21.00 15.46 7.07
C PRO A 40 22.25 15.26 7.94
N LEU A 41 23.19 14.48 7.44
CA LEU A 41 24.57 14.48 7.92
C LEU A 41 25.33 15.53 7.11
N THR A 42 25.98 16.46 7.80
CA THR A 42 26.82 17.51 7.24
C THR A 42 28.24 17.37 7.76
N GLU A 43 29.17 18.17 7.31
CA GLU A 43 30.54 18.23 7.83
C GLU A 43 30.60 18.59 9.32
N GLU A 44 29.59 19.35 9.79
CA GLU A 44 29.46 19.79 11.19
C GLU A 44 28.70 18.79 12.07
N GLY A 45 28.23 17.66 11.52
CA GLY A 45 27.43 16.64 12.19
C GLY A 45 25.98 16.60 11.75
N PHE A 46 25.10 16.06 12.59
CA PHE A 46 23.68 15.95 12.25
C PHE A 46 22.94 17.29 12.29
N GLY A 47 22.38 17.70 11.19
CA GLY A 47 21.53 18.85 11.03
C GLY A 47 20.19 18.77 11.78
N ARG A 48 19.31 19.75 11.57
CA ARG A 48 18.02 19.84 12.25
C ARG A 48 16.97 18.91 11.64
N LYS A 49 16.08 18.35 12.47
CA LYS A 49 14.91 17.56 12.02
C LYS A 49 13.87 18.42 11.28
N ARG A 50 13.85 19.72 11.54
CA ARG A 50 12.88 20.64 10.96
C ARG A 50 13.61 21.77 10.27
N VAL A 51 13.07 22.18 9.13
CA VAL A 51 13.54 23.33 8.36
C VAL A 51 12.45 24.40 8.35
N THR A 52 12.89 25.65 8.42
CA THR A 52 12.00 26.80 8.32
C THR A 52 11.51 26.94 6.89
N ILE A 53 10.21 27.14 6.70
CA ILE A 53 9.65 27.50 5.41
C ILE A 53 9.91 28.99 5.19
N MET A 54 10.53 29.30 4.06
CA MET A 54 10.80 30.67 3.64
C MET A 54 9.68 31.16 2.73
N GLY A 55 9.26 32.41 2.90
CA GLY A 55 8.37 33.11 1.97
C GLY A 55 9.08 33.50 0.68
N GLU A 56 8.33 34.01 -0.29
CA GLU A 56 8.86 34.48 -1.57
C GLU A 56 9.86 35.64 -1.42
N ASP A 57 9.74 36.41 -0.35
CA ASP A 57 10.62 37.52 0.02
C ASP A 57 11.92 37.07 0.72
N GLY A 58 12.13 35.77 0.87
CA GLY A 58 13.28 35.20 1.56
C GLY A 58 13.25 35.31 3.09
N THR A 59 12.12 35.75 3.69
CA THR A 59 11.94 35.77 5.13
C THR A 59 11.22 34.51 5.64
N PRO A 60 11.40 34.11 6.92
CA PRO A 60 10.66 33.00 7.50
C PRO A 60 9.15 33.20 7.43
N LEU A 61 8.45 32.25 6.82
CA LEU A 61 6.98 32.27 6.80
C LEU A 61 6.43 32.22 8.21
N ARG A 62 5.47 33.14 8.51
CA ARG A 62 4.82 33.22 9.81
C ARG A 62 3.31 33.09 9.67
N VAL A 63 2.70 32.34 10.60
CA VAL A 63 1.25 32.23 10.74
C VAL A 63 0.83 32.95 12.00
N VAL A 64 0.01 33.98 11.84
CA VAL A 64 -0.59 34.76 12.95
C VAL A 64 -1.78 33.96 13.49
N THR A 65 -1.81 33.80 14.82
CA THR A 65 -2.93 33.19 15.54
C THR A 65 -3.32 34.09 16.71
N PRO A 66 -4.53 33.96 17.29
CA PRO A 66 -4.92 34.76 18.45
C PRO A 66 -3.90 34.70 19.61
N ASP A 67 -3.29 33.54 19.83
CA ASP A 67 -2.28 33.29 20.86
C ASP A 67 -0.87 33.72 20.47
N SER A 68 -0.65 34.15 19.25
CA SER A 68 0.65 34.57 18.72
C SER A 68 0.51 35.72 17.72
N PRO A 69 0.25 36.95 18.18
CA PRO A 69 0.03 38.11 17.30
C PRO A 69 1.25 38.47 16.45
N ASN A 70 2.45 38.14 16.89
CA ASN A 70 3.70 38.33 16.13
C ASN A 70 3.95 37.20 15.11
N GLY A 71 3.03 36.23 15.01
CA GLY A 71 3.11 35.07 14.15
C GLY A 71 4.15 34.03 14.60
N ARG A 72 3.79 32.75 14.46
CA ARG A 72 4.72 31.61 14.65
C ARG A 72 5.42 31.29 13.34
N ILE A 73 6.75 31.09 13.41
CA ILE A 73 7.51 30.60 12.26
C ILE A 73 7.02 29.20 11.86
N VAL A 74 6.71 29.05 10.60
CA VAL A 74 6.28 27.76 10.04
C VAL A 74 7.51 26.91 9.73
N ASN A 75 7.52 25.73 10.30
CA ASN A 75 8.57 24.73 10.07
C ASN A 75 7.93 23.47 9.52
N ARG A 76 8.59 22.83 8.53
CA ARG A 76 8.24 21.48 8.06
C ARG A 76 9.29 20.47 8.51
N ALA A 77 8.95 19.19 8.47
CA ALA A 77 9.96 18.15 8.61
C ALA A 77 10.99 18.27 7.49
N TRP A 78 12.27 18.00 7.79
CA TRP A 78 13.30 17.95 6.76
C TRP A 78 13.06 16.79 5.81
N ALA A 79 12.62 15.62 6.33
CA ALA A 79 12.22 14.46 5.58
C ALA A 79 11.18 13.65 6.36
N GLY A 80 10.52 12.71 5.68
CA GLY A 80 9.55 11.79 6.29
C GLY A 80 8.14 12.35 6.45
N ASP A 81 7.84 13.51 5.88
CA ASP A 81 6.47 13.99 5.71
C ASP A 81 5.76 13.25 4.56
N LYS A 82 4.46 13.51 4.40
CA LYS A 82 3.64 12.85 3.39
C LYS A 82 4.17 13.06 1.96
N GLU A 83 4.67 14.26 1.68
CA GLU A 83 5.22 14.64 0.37
C GLU A 83 6.51 13.88 0.09
N THR A 84 7.41 13.81 1.06
CA THR A 84 8.65 13.03 0.97
C THR A 84 8.35 11.55 0.73
N LEU A 85 7.38 10.97 1.46
CA LEU A 85 7.00 9.57 1.29
C LEU A 85 6.40 9.30 -0.10
N GLN A 86 5.61 10.22 -0.62
CA GLN A 86 5.06 10.09 -1.97
C GLN A 86 6.17 10.19 -3.03
N ALA A 87 7.10 11.13 -2.88
CA ALA A 87 8.25 11.25 -3.76
C ALA A 87 9.11 9.97 -3.76
N TRP A 88 9.33 9.35 -2.60
CA TRP A 88 10.05 8.08 -2.52
C TRP A 88 9.32 6.92 -3.19
N LYS A 89 7.98 6.85 -3.10
CA LYS A 89 7.19 5.83 -3.81
C LYS A 89 7.34 5.95 -5.33
N ILE A 90 7.27 7.17 -5.85
CA ILE A 90 7.44 7.44 -7.28
C ILE A 90 8.87 7.07 -7.71
N ALA A 91 9.88 7.57 -7.00
CA ALA A 91 11.29 7.29 -7.30
C ALA A 91 11.62 5.79 -7.22
N TRP A 92 10.99 5.05 -6.27
CA TRP A 92 11.11 3.60 -6.19
C TRP A 92 10.53 2.92 -7.44
N ALA A 93 9.31 3.30 -7.85
CA ALA A 93 8.69 2.75 -9.05
C ALA A 93 9.52 3.02 -10.31
N GLU A 94 10.05 4.23 -10.47
CA GLU A 94 10.93 4.59 -11.59
C GLU A 94 12.24 3.79 -11.60
N THR A 95 12.89 3.67 -10.44
CA THR A 95 14.11 2.88 -10.31
C THR A 95 13.86 1.41 -10.60
N ALA A 96 12.79 0.84 -10.04
CA ALA A 96 12.38 -0.54 -10.29
C ALA A 96 12.06 -0.78 -11.77
N ASN A 97 11.36 0.14 -12.43
CA ASN A 97 11.01 0.04 -13.84
C ASN A 97 12.25 0.04 -14.76
N ARG A 98 13.28 0.82 -14.42
CA ARG A 98 14.56 0.75 -15.14
C ARG A 98 15.22 -0.62 -15.02
N HIS A 99 15.27 -1.18 -13.80
CA HIS A 99 15.85 -2.50 -13.55
C HIS A 99 15.04 -3.62 -14.22
N LEU A 100 13.71 -3.54 -14.18
CA LEU A 100 12.81 -4.49 -14.88
C LEU A 100 13.06 -4.46 -16.39
N ALA A 101 13.18 -3.27 -16.98
CA ALA A 101 13.47 -3.12 -18.40
C ALA A 101 14.84 -3.71 -18.78
N LEU A 102 15.87 -3.44 -17.97
CA LEU A 102 17.21 -4.01 -18.16
C LEU A 102 17.25 -5.53 -18.05
N ALA A 103 16.34 -6.12 -17.23
CA ALA A 103 16.17 -7.55 -17.09
C ALA A 103 15.24 -8.17 -18.14
N GLY A 104 14.72 -7.38 -19.09
CA GLY A 104 13.84 -7.85 -20.16
C GLY A 104 12.38 -8.08 -19.74
N HIS A 105 11.96 -7.55 -18.58
CA HIS A 105 10.57 -7.64 -18.13
C HIS A 105 9.73 -6.47 -18.65
N GLU A 106 8.53 -6.76 -19.14
CA GLU A 106 7.57 -5.77 -19.62
C GLU A 106 6.71 -5.17 -18.48
N ILE A 107 6.71 -5.82 -17.31
CA ILE A 107 5.96 -5.35 -16.12
C ILE A 107 6.45 -3.97 -15.71
N ARG A 108 5.52 -3.09 -15.36
CA ARG A 108 5.80 -1.74 -14.84
C ARG A 108 5.04 -1.49 -13.54
N LEU A 109 5.74 -0.86 -12.61
CA LEU A 109 5.19 -0.39 -11.35
C LEU A 109 4.74 1.05 -11.49
N ASP A 110 3.62 1.41 -10.86
CA ASP A 110 3.15 2.79 -10.71
C ASP A 110 3.14 3.15 -9.22
N GLY A 111 3.85 4.21 -8.85
CA GLY A 111 3.94 4.67 -7.46
C GLY A 111 2.72 5.47 -6.98
N ARG A 112 1.74 5.74 -7.87
CA ARG A 112 0.49 6.43 -7.54
C ARG A 112 -0.52 5.47 -6.94
N SER A 113 -1.45 5.98 -6.14
CA SER A 113 -2.62 5.20 -5.69
C SER A 113 -3.54 4.83 -6.86
N TYR A 114 -4.36 3.80 -6.72
CA TYR A 114 -5.35 3.43 -7.76
C TYR A 114 -6.29 4.59 -8.11
N ALA A 115 -6.70 5.37 -7.11
CA ALA A 115 -7.53 6.56 -7.36
C ALA A 115 -6.82 7.61 -8.22
N GLU A 116 -5.54 7.87 -7.99
CA GLU A 116 -4.73 8.79 -8.81
C GLU A 116 -4.46 8.26 -10.21
N GLN A 117 -4.49 6.95 -10.39
CA GLN A 117 -4.39 6.29 -11.69
C GLN A 117 -5.73 6.26 -12.44
N GLY A 118 -6.83 6.69 -11.81
CA GLY A 118 -8.19 6.56 -12.35
C GLY A 118 -8.68 5.11 -12.40
N LEU A 119 -8.06 4.22 -11.62
CA LEU A 119 -8.45 2.82 -11.53
C LEU A 119 -9.42 2.63 -10.37
N ASP A 120 -10.54 1.97 -10.67
CA ASP A 120 -11.45 1.48 -9.65
C ASP A 120 -10.82 0.29 -8.93
N GLY A 121 -10.44 0.49 -7.70
CA GLY A 121 -9.85 -0.55 -6.85
C GLY A 121 -10.52 -0.60 -5.49
N ILE A 122 -10.62 -1.82 -4.94
CA ILE A 122 -11.07 -2.03 -3.57
C ILE A 122 -9.90 -1.70 -2.64
N ALA A 123 -10.04 -0.63 -1.84
CA ALA A 123 -9.02 -0.26 -0.88
C ALA A 123 -8.84 -1.36 0.17
N GLN A 124 -7.71 -2.05 0.11
CA GLN A 124 -7.35 -3.06 1.11
C GLN A 124 -6.60 -2.43 2.26
N ARG A 125 -6.96 -2.83 3.49
CA ARG A 125 -6.24 -2.43 4.68
C ARG A 125 -5.25 -3.51 5.09
N HIS A 126 -3.99 -3.11 5.25
CA HIS A 126 -3.00 -3.96 5.90
C HIS A 126 -3.26 -3.99 7.42
N LEU A 127 -3.59 -5.18 7.95
CA LEU A 127 -3.92 -5.34 9.38
C LEU A 127 -2.71 -5.14 10.31
N GLY A 128 -1.51 -5.30 9.80
CA GLY A 128 -0.30 -5.37 10.61
C GLY A 128 -0.14 -6.73 11.33
N PRO A 129 1.08 -7.08 11.77
CA PRO A 129 1.36 -8.41 12.33
C PRO A 129 0.57 -8.72 13.60
N GLU A 130 0.37 -7.75 14.49
CA GLU A 130 -0.38 -7.95 15.75
C GLU A 130 -1.86 -8.25 15.51
N LYS A 131 -2.54 -7.41 14.70
CA LYS A 131 -3.96 -7.63 14.37
C LYS A 131 -4.16 -8.90 13.55
N ALA A 132 -3.25 -9.21 12.63
CA ALA A 132 -3.28 -10.46 11.88
C ALA A 132 -3.10 -11.68 12.79
N ALA A 133 -2.26 -11.60 13.84
CA ALA A 133 -2.10 -12.66 14.82
C ALA A 133 -3.35 -12.83 15.71
N LEU A 134 -3.98 -11.72 16.12
CA LEU A 134 -5.24 -11.75 16.88
C LEU A 134 -6.39 -12.32 16.05
N SER A 135 -6.51 -11.91 14.79
CA SER A 135 -7.51 -12.44 13.85
C SER A 135 -7.37 -13.96 13.67
N ARG A 136 -6.15 -14.46 13.48
CA ARG A 136 -5.89 -15.91 13.38
C ARG A 136 -6.27 -16.70 14.63
N LYS A 137 -6.26 -16.05 15.80
CA LYS A 137 -6.69 -16.63 17.08
C LYS A 137 -8.20 -16.47 17.34
N GLY A 138 -8.97 -15.99 16.35
CA GLY A 138 -10.41 -15.75 16.48
C GLY A 138 -10.77 -14.65 17.48
N ARG A 139 -9.83 -13.76 17.83
CA ARG A 139 -10.12 -12.64 18.72
C ARG A 139 -10.72 -11.47 17.95
N GLU A 140 -11.69 -10.81 18.56
CA GLU A 140 -12.30 -9.60 18.05
C GLU A 140 -11.25 -8.49 17.87
N LEU A 141 -11.27 -7.84 16.70
CA LEU A 141 -10.35 -6.77 16.36
C LEU A 141 -11.00 -5.42 16.60
N TYR A 142 -10.33 -4.57 17.37
CA TYR A 142 -10.75 -3.17 17.47
C TYR A 142 -10.30 -2.40 16.22
N PHE A 143 -11.26 -1.75 15.56
CA PHE A 143 -11.03 -0.83 14.44
C PHE A 143 -11.48 0.58 14.81
N ALA A 144 -10.75 1.59 14.34
CA ALA A 144 -11.18 2.97 14.49
C ALA A 144 -12.51 3.21 13.72
N PRO A 145 -13.41 4.08 14.22
CA PRO A 145 -14.70 4.34 13.55
C PRO A 145 -14.58 4.70 12.07
N ALA A 146 -13.56 5.48 11.69
CA ALA A 146 -13.29 5.84 10.30
C ALA A 146 -12.89 4.63 9.42
N ASP A 147 -12.31 3.59 10.01
CA ASP A 147 -11.97 2.37 9.31
C ASP A 147 -13.20 1.49 9.11
N LEU A 148 -14.08 1.43 10.10
CA LEU A 148 -15.36 0.73 10.00
C LEU A 148 -16.26 1.38 8.94
N ALA A 149 -16.37 2.72 8.94
CA ALA A 149 -17.13 3.45 7.93
C ALA A 149 -16.60 3.19 6.51
N ARG A 150 -15.28 3.14 6.32
CA ARG A 150 -14.67 2.80 5.02
C ARG A 150 -14.96 1.35 4.60
N ARG A 151 -14.94 0.40 5.54
CA ARG A 151 -15.28 -1.00 5.24
C ARG A 151 -16.73 -1.11 4.82
N GLN A 152 -17.64 -0.47 5.56
CA GLN A 152 -19.06 -0.47 5.22
C GLN A 152 -19.31 0.14 3.85
N ALA A 153 -18.77 1.32 3.58
CA ALA A 153 -18.91 1.96 2.26
C ALA A 153 -18.39 1.07 1.11
N MET A 154 -17.34 0.29 1.36
CA MET A 154 -16.83 -0.64 0.37
C MET A 154 -17.71 -1.89 0.23
N ALA A 155 -18.28 -2.41 1.32
CA ALA A 155 -19.25 -3.50 1.29
C ALA A 155 -20.50 -3.07 0.51
N ASP A 156 -21.05 -1.87 0.79
CA ASP A 156 -22.19 -1.29 0.09
C ASP A 156 -21.91 -1.13 -1.42
N ARG A 157 -20.68 -0.72 -1.77
CA ARG A 157 -20.26 -0.63 -3.17
C ARG A 157 -20.20 -2.00 -3.86
N LEU A 158 -19.70 -3.03 -3.18
CA LEU A 158 -19.67 -4.39 -3.71
C LEU A 158 -21.07 -5.00 -3.82
N LEU A 159 -22.02 -4.63 -2.94
CA LEU A 159 -23.42 -5.00 -3.09
C LEU A 159 -24.04 -4.40 -4.35
N GLY A 160 -23.70 -3.15 -4.69
CA GLY A 160 -24.12 -2.51 -5.93
C GLY A 160 -23.42 -3.11 -7.17
N GLU A 161 -22.10 -3.20 -7.12
CA GLU A 161 -21.22 -3.54 -8.25
C GLU A 161 -20.24 -4.68 -7.89
N PRO A 162 -20.68 -5.95 -7.76
CA PRO A 162 -19.80 -7.07 -7.38
C PRO A 162 -18.65 -7.31 -8.37
N GLU A 163 -18.84 -6.97 -9.63
CA GLU A 163 -17.86 -7.15 -10.71
C GLU A 163 -16.53 -6.41 -10.46
N LEU A 164 -16.53 -5.39 -9.61
CA LEU A 164 -15.31 -4.70 -9.19
C LEU A 164 -14.30 -5.66 -8.55
N LEU A 165 -14.78 -6.68 -7.84
CA LEU A 165 -13.91 -7.68 -7.22
C LEU A 165 -13.26 -8.58 -8.27
N LEU A 166 -14.01 -9.01 -9.30
CA LEU A 166 -13.46 -9.82 -10.40
C LEU A 166 -12.41 -9.02 -11.18
N LYS A 167 -12.69 -7.76 -11.47
CA LYS A 167 -11.75 -6.87 -12.15
C LYS A 167 -10.45 -6.71 -11.34
N GLN A 168 -10.56 -6.56 -10.01
CA GLN A 168 -9.39 -6.49 -9.15
C GLN A 168 -8.59 -7.80 -9.15
N LEU A 169 -9.25 -8.94 -8.96
CA LEU A 169 -8.58 -10.24 -8.97
C LEU A 169 -7.91 -10.52 -10.31
N GLY A 170 -8.55 -10.18 -11.43
CA GLY A 170 -7.98 -10.32 -12.77
C GLY A 170 -6.76 -9.41 -13.03
N ASN A 171 -6.69 -8.25 -12.36
CA ASN A 171 -5.49 -7.40 -12.41
C ASN A 171 -4.34 -7.95 -11.57
N GLU A 172 -4.65 -8.67 -10.49
CA GLU A 172 -3.64 -9.26 -9.60
C GLU A 172 -3.14 -10.62 -10.09
N ARG A 173 -4.00 -11.39 -10.78
CA ARG A 173 -3.73 -12.77 -11.21
C ARG A 173 -4.38 -13.09 -12.53
N SER A 174 -3.71 -13.85 -13.38
CA SER A 174 -4.26 -14.36 -14.64
C SER A 174 -5.34 -15.43 -14.43
N THR A 175 -5.31 -16.16 -13.31
CA THR A 175 -6.31 -17.14 -12.90
C THR A 175 -6.54 -17.09 -11.40
N PHE A 176 -7.74 -17.36 -10.95
CA PHE A 176 -8.12 -17.43 -9.53
C PHE A 176 -9.24 -18.43 -9.33
N ASP A 177 -9.37 -18.95 -8.13
CA ASP A 177 -10.38 -19.91 -7.74
C ASP A 177 -11.47 -19.30 -6.84
N GLU A 178 -12.47 -20.08 -6.48
CA GLU A 178 -13.54 -19.67 -5.58
C GLU A 178 -13.03 -19.27 -4.19
N ARG A 179 -11.92 -19.87 -3.72
CA ARG A 179 -11.30 -19.52 -2.44
C ARG A 179 -10.64 -18.15 -2.48
N ASP A 180 -10.09 -17.76 -3.62
CA ASP A 180 -9.52 -16.43 -3.82
C ASP A 180 -10.62 -15.36 -3.77
N ILE A 181 -11.77 -15.63 -4.41
CA ILE A 181 -12.97 -14.77 -4.31
C ILE A 181 -13.43 -14.66 -2.85
N ALA A 182 -13.58 -15.80 -2.15
CA ALA A 182 -13.98 -15.81 -0.76
C ALA A 182 -13.01 -15.06 0.15
N LYS A 183 -11.69 -15.24 -0.03
CA LYS A 183 -10.65 -14.52 0.73
C LYS A 183 -10.71 -13.01 0.49
N ALA A 184 -10.96 -12.58 -0.75
CA ALA A 184 -11.08 -11.17 -1.09
C ALA A 184 -12.34 -10.55 -0.46
N LEU A 185 -13.49 -11.25 -0.50
CA LEU A 185 -14.72 -10.82 0.14
C LEU A 185 -14.58 -10.71 1.66
N HIS A 186 -13.99 -11.69 2.34
CA HIS A 186 -13.78 -11.66 3.79
C HIS A 186 -12.94 -10.47 4.29
N ARG A 187 -12.13 -9.89 3.43
CA ARG A 187 -11.35 -8.70 3.78
C ARG A 187 -12.21 -7.43 3.84
N THR A 188 -13.39 -7.44 3.21
CA THR A 188 -14.19 -6.25 2.96
C THR A 188 -15.59 -6.35 3.56
N VAL A 189 -16.22 -7.52 3.47
CA VAL A 189 -17.62 -7.75 3.86
C VAL A 189 -17.64 -8.56 5.15
N ASP A 190 -18.24 -8.01 6.20
CA ASP A 190 -18.37 -8.66 7.51
C ASP A 190 -19.73 -9.36 7.69
N ASP A 191 -20.78 -8.83 7.04
CA ASP A 191 -22.13 -9.41 7.14
C ASP A 191 -22.22 -10.72 6.34
N PRO A 192 -22.65 -11.83 6.96
CA PRO A 192 -22.74 -13.13 6.28
C PRO A 192 -23.77 -13.19 5.15
N ALA A 193 -24.87 -12.42 5.24
CA ALA A 193 -25.90 -12.40 4.21
C ALA A 193 -25.42 -11.63 2.98
N ASP A 194 -24.77 -10.48 3.19
CA ASP A 194 -24.14 -9.70 2.13
C ASP A 194 -23.03 -10.51 1.44
N PHE A 195 -22.19 -11.17 2.23
CA PHE A 195 -21.14 -12.06 1.72
C PHE A 195 -21.72 -13.16 0.81
N ALA A 196 -22.76 -13.86 1.26
CA ALA A 196 -23.41 -14.91 0.50
C ALA A 196 -24.04 -14.37 -0.80
N SER A 197 -24.71 -13.22 -0.71
CA SER A 197 -25.34 -12.55 -1.86
C SER A 197 -24.31 -12.13 -2.91
N ILE A 198 -23.26 -11.44 -2.52
CA ILE A 198 -22.21 -10.98 -3.43
C ILE A 198 -21.52 -12.20 -4.07
N ARG A 199 -21.14 -13.21 -3.28
CA ARG A 199 -20.52 -14.43 -3.79
C ARG A 199 -21.38 -15.13 -4.83
N ALA A 200 -22.68 -15.32 -4.56
CA ALA A 200 -23.60 -15.96 -5.50
C ALA A 200 -23.68 -15.20 -6.84
N ARG A 201 -23.75 -13.86 -6.79
CA ARG A 201 -23.77 -13.00 -7.98
C ARG A 201 -22.45 -13.08 -8.76
N LEU A 202 -21.30 -13.10 -8.07
CA LEU A 202 -20.00 -13.25 -8.72
C LEU A 202 -19.86 -14.60 -9.43
N MET A 203 -20.29 -15.69 -8.78
CA MET A 203 -20.23 -17.03 -9.36
C MET A 203 -21.19 -17.21 -10.55
N ALA A 204 -22.25 -16.40 -10.64
CA ALA A 204 -23.19 -16.38 -11.76
C ALA A 204 -22.83 -15.35 -12.85
N SER A 205 -21.69 -14.65 -12.70
CA SER A 205 -21.31 -13.57 -13.62
C SER A 205 -20.80 -14.12 -14.96
N ASP A 206 -21.26 -13.54 -16.07
CA ASP A 206 -20.78 -13.83 -17.43
C ASP A 206 -19.31 -13.42 -17.65
N ASN A 207 -18.76 -12.56 -16.75
CA ASN A 207 -17.35 -12.16 -16.78
C ASN A 207 -16.41 -13.23 -16.19
N LEU A 208 -16.95 -14.33 -15.66
CA LEU A 208 -16.19 -15.42 -15.07
C LEU A 208 -16.16 -16.61 -16.00
N VAL A 209 -14.99 -16.89 -16.57
CA VAL A 209 -14.80 -18.04 -17.47
C VAL A 209 -14.20 -19.22 -16.71
N MET A 210 -14.90 -20.33 -16.66
CA MET A 210 -14.42 -21.55 -16.02
C MET A 210 -13.40 -22.26 -16.94
N LEU A 211 -12.13 -22.28 -16.53
CA LEU A 211 -11.06 -22.93 -17.29
C LEU A 211 -10.98 -24.44 -17.01
N LYS A 212 -11.21 -24.86 -15.75
CA LYS A 212 -11.26 -26.26 -15.31
C LYS A 212 -12.37 -26.45 -14.29
N PRO A 213 -13.17 -27.52 -14.35
CA PRO A 213 -14.07 -27.82 -13.26
C PRO A 213 -13.28 -28.14 -11.99
N GLN A 214 -13.74 -27.60 -10.86
CA GLN A 214 -13.12 -27.82 -9.56
C GLN A 214 -13.35 -29.30 -9.17
N GLN A 215 -12.27 -30.09 -9.13
CA GLN A 215 -12.34 -31.48 -8.63
C GLN A 215 -12.12 -31.45 -7.12
N ALA A 216 -13.04 -32.05 -6.38
CA ALA A 216 -12.85 -32.29 -4.94
C ALA A 216 -11.88 -33.45 -4.76
N ASP A 217 -10.83 -33.23 -3.97
CA ASP A 217 -9.91 -34.30 -3.55
C ASP A 217 -10.67 -35.33 -2.72
N ALA A 218 -10.76 -36.58 -3.20
CA ALA A 218 -11.53 -37.61 -2.54
C ALA A 218 -11.02 -38.02 -1.16
N GLU A 219 -9.73 -37.76 -0.87
CA GLU A 219 -9.10 -38.10 0.42
C GLU A 219 -9.14 -37.00 1.47
N THR A 220 -9.21 -35.74 1.10
CA THR A 220 -9.10 -34.62 2.04
C THR A 220 -10.33 -33.72 2.10
N GLY A 221 -11.29 -33.90 1.23
CA GLY A 221 -12.45 -33.00 1.07
C GLY A 221 -12.07 -31.57 0.64
N LYS A 222 -10.81 -31.35 0.25
CA LYS A 222 -10.31 -30.07 -0.26
C LYS A 222 -10.36 -30.09 -1.79
N ALA A 223 -10.87 -29.02 -2.39
CA ALA A 223 -10.78 -28.87 -3.84
C ALA A 223 -9.30 -28.76 -4.24
N GLY A 224 -8.87 -29.60 -5.17
CA GLY A 224 -7.52 -29.55 -5.72
C GLY A 224 -7.28 -28.29 -6.57
N GLU A 225 -6.03 -27.86 -6.63
CA GLU A 225 -5.56 -26.78 -7.50
C GLU A 225 -5.72 -27.10 -8.99
#